data_996dd6ca2d375b308311a359e85d8cdb
#
_entry.id   996dd6ca2d375b308311a359e85d8cdb
#
_cell.length_a   1.000
_cell.length_b   1.000
_cell.length_c   1.000
_cell.angle_alpha   90.00
_cell.angle_beta   90.00
_cell.angle_gamma   90.00
#
_symmetry.space_group_name_H-M   'P 1'
#
loop_
_entity.id
_entity.type
_entity.pdbx_description
1 polymer ?
#
loop_
_entity_poly.entity_id
_entity_poly.type
_entity_poly.pdbx_seq_one_letter_code
_entity_poly.pdbx_strand_id
1 'polypeptide(L)'
;MKHLYFLAICLLSTFSSQAKQVNPELTALAQQYFNTMVATQAPNATNKELEAFLALLTDDVANQHLPYQTDDSREPDGKAMMRKGMTFYLGAHTEYQANLLDTFIFNDSAIALRYTHHAKGIHPQNQQEIEYTQTIMDVLEIEDGNIAVIRKYHE
;
A
#
# COMPACT_ATOMS: atom_id res chain seq x y z
N MET A 1 -14.75 -60.12 46.49
CA MET A 1 -15.24 -58.93 45.79
C MET A 1 -14.03 -58.03 45.42
N LYS A 2 -13.64 -58.02 44.14
CA LYS A 2 -12.48 -57.26 43.68
C LYS A 2 -13.04 -56.01 42.97
N HIS A 3 -12.81 -54.83 43.54
CA HIS A 3 -13.18 -53.55 42.92
C HIS A 3 -12.10 -53.15 41.92
N LEU A 4 -12.47 -53.12 40.65
CA LEU A 4 -11.65 -52.64 39.54
C LEU A 4 -11.92 -51.13 39.36
N TYR A 5 -10.95 -50.28 39.71
CA TYR A 5 -11.00 -48.85 39.47
C TYR A 5 -10.53 -48.57 38.03
N PHE A 6 -11.45 -48.12 37.17
CA PHE A 6 -11.12 -47.61 35.84
C PHE A 6 -10.64 -46.16 35.98
N LEU A 7 -9.35 -45.94 35.74
CA LEU A 7 -8.78 -44.60 35.67
C LEU A 7 -8.97 -44.05 34.26
N ALA A 8 -9.92 -43.13 34.09
CA ALA A 8 -10.12 -42.43 32.82
C ALA A 8 -9.08 -41.30 32.70
N ILE A 9 -8.07 -41.49 31.86
CA ILE A 9 -7.10 -40.44 31.49
C ILE A 9 -7.74 -39.57 30.42
N CYS A 10 -8.22 -38.37 30.81
CA CYS A 10 -8.61 -37.31 29.84
C CYS A 10 -7.36 -36.70 29.23
N LEU A 11 -7.05 -37.06 27.99
CA LEU A 11 -6.07 -36.35 27.15
C LEU A 11 -6.66 -35.00 26.73
N LEU A 12 -6.27 -33.94 27.46
CA LEU A 12 -6.51 -32.56 27.03
C LEU A 12 -5.51 -32.24 25.90
N SER A 13 -5.97 -32.37 24.66
CA SER A 13 -5.25 -31.85 23.50
C SER A 13 -5.35 -30.31 23.49
N THR A 14 -4.29 -29.65 23.94
CA THR A 14 -4.14 -28.21 23.81
C THR A 14 -3.90 -27.88 22.32
N PHE A 15 -4.93 -27.41 21.63
CA PHE A 15 -4.77 -26.77 20.32
C PHE A 15 -4.04 -25.44 20.56
N SER A 16 -2.73 -25.41 20.37
CA SER A 16 -1.98 -24.17 20.24
C SER A 16 -2.39 -23.53 18.93
N SER A 17 -3.28 -22.53 18.98
CA SER A 17 -3.49 -21.61 17.87
C SER A 17 -2.20 -20.79 17.71
N GLN A 18 -1.33 -21.21 16.80
CA GLN A 18 -0.17 -20.41 16.40
C GLN A 18 -0.73 -19.20 15.64
N ALA A 19 -0.70 -18.02 16.24
CA ALA A 19 -0.96 -16.78 15.53
C ALA A 19 0.05 -16.72 14.37
N LYS A 20 -0.44 -16.62 13.13
CA LYS A 20 0.40 -16.51 11.94
C LYS A 20 1.30 -15.28 12.13
N GLN A 21 2.61 -15.49 12.17
CA GLN A 21 3.57 -14.40 12.33
C GLN A 21 3.46 -13.48 11.09
N VAL A 22 3.29 -12.20 11.33
CA VAL A 22 3.24 -11.20 10.26
C VAL A 22 4.59 -11.19 9.56
N ASN A 23 4.60 -11.24 8.22
CA ASN A 23 5.82 -11.22 7.44
C ASN A 23 6.56 -9.87 7.62
N PRO A 24 7.77 -9.86 8.21
CA PRO A 24 8.49 -8.63 8.51
C PRO A 24 8.95 -7.89 7.24
N GLU A 25 9.20 -8.60 6.14
CA GLU A 25 9.59 -7.99 4.85
C GLU A 25 8.42 -7.20 4.26
N LEU A 26 7.21 -7.74 4.28
CA LEU A 26 6.02 -7.03 3.82
C LEU A 26 5.65 -5.86 4.76
N THR A 27 5.93 -5.99 6.06
CA THR A 27 5.77 -4.86 6.99
C THR A 27 6.71 -3.71 6.65
N ALA A 28 7.96 -4.03 6.32
CA ALA A 28 8.95 -3.03 5.88
C ALA A 28 8.55 -2.42 4.53
N LEU A 29 8.10 -3.24 3.58
CA LEU A 29 7.64 -2.77 2.27
C LEU A 29 6.43 -1.83 2.39
N ALA A 30 5.46 -2.15 3.25
CA ALA A 30 4.31 -1.29 3.52
C ALA A 30 4.74 0.10 4.01
N GLN A 31 5.68 0.15 4.96
CA GLN A 31 6.20 1.40 5.49
C GLN A 31 7.00 2.17 4.43
N GLN A 32 7.82 1.49 3.64
CA GLN A 32 8.59 2.10 2.55
C GLN A 32 7.65 2.68 1.48
N TYR A 33 6.63 1.92 1.07
CA TYR A 33 5.62 2.39 0.12
C TYR A 33 4.95 3.67 0.62
N PHE A 34 4.43 3.67 1.85
CA PHE A 34 3.78 4.86 2.42
C PHE A 34 4.72 6.06 2.46
N ASN A 35 5.93 5.89 2.98
CA ASN A 35 6.90 6.98 3.13
C ASN A 35 7.34 7.56 1.77
N THR A 36 7.64 6.70 0.79
CA THR A 36 8.07 7.15 -0.53
C THR A 36 6.92 7.76 -1.32
N MET A 37 5.71 7.21 -1.22
CA MET A 37 4.51 7.81 -1.80
C MET A 37 4.28 9.23 -1.25
N VAL A 38 4.32 9.41 0.07
CA VAL A 38 4.20 10.75 0.70
C VAL A 38 5.31 11.68 0.24
N ALA A 39 6.54 11.19 0.12
CA ALA A 39 7.67 12.01 -0.35
C ALA A 39 7.47 12.52 -1.78
N THR A 40 6.84 11.74 -2.68
CA THR A 40 6.54 12.21 -4.05
C THR A 40 5.49 13.32 -4.10
N GLN A 41 4.71 13.50 -3.04
CA GLN A 41 3.66 14.52 -2.95
C GLN A 41 4.12 15.79 -2.23
N ALA A 42 5.32 15.80 -1.67
CA ALA A 42 5.85 16.96 -0.97
C ALA A 42 6.04 18.18 -1.92
N PRO A 43 5.91 19.41 -1.40
CA PRO A 43 6.04 20.63 -2.22
C PRO A 43 7.37 20.75 -2.99
N ASN A 44 8.43 20.16 -2.44
CA ASN A 44 9.77 20.17 -3.02
C ASN A 44 10.20 18.81 -3.60
N ALA A 45 9.22 17.92 -3.88
CA ALA A 45 9.50 16.62 -4.47
C ALA A 45 10.17 16.76 -5.84
N THR A 46 11.15 15.91 -6.08
CA THR A 46 11.95 15.85 -7.29
C THR A 46 11.92 14.44 -7.89
N ASN A 47 12.59 14.27 -9.01
CA ASN A 47 12.79 12.93 -9.59
C ASN A 47 13.47 11.95 -8.62
N LYS A 48 14.22 12.42 -7.62
CA LYS A 48 14.85 11.55 -6.63
C LYS A 48 13.81 10.82 -5.79
N GLU A 49 12.80 11.53 -5.29
CA GLU A 49 11.71 10.97 -4.51
C GLU A 49 10.83 10.05 -5.38
N LEU A 50 10.60 10.45 -6.63
CA LEU A 50 9.88 9.63 -7.60
C LEU A 50 10.60 8.31 -7.88
N GLU A 51 11.89 8.31 -8.18
CA GLU A 51 12.64 7.09 -8.47
C GLU A 51 12.74 6.18 -7.22
N ALA A 52 12.81 6.74 -6.02
CA ALA A 52 12.75 5.96 -4.78
C ALA A 52 11.41 5.23 -4.61
N PHE A 53 10.30 5.85 -4.99
CA PHE A 53 8.98 5.21 -5.02
C PHE A 53 8.92 4.12 -6.11
N LEU A 54 9.33 4.44 -7.34
CA LEU A 54 9.29 3.52 -8.48
C LEU A 54 10.19 2.30 -8.30
N ALA A 55 11.24 2.39 -7.49
CA ALA A 55 12.13 1.26 -7.18
C ALA A 55 11.42 0.11 -6.43
N LEU A 56 10.27 0.38 -5.80
CA LEU A 56 9.46 -0.63 -5.12
C LEU A 56 8.56 -1.44 -6.06
N LEU A 57 8.43 -1.04 -7.33
CA LEU A 57 7.45 -1.56 -8.28
C LEU A 57 8.08 -2.52 -9.28
N THR A 58 7.28 -3.46 -9.81
CA THR A 58 7.66 -4.23 -11.01
C THR A 58 7.65 -3.35 -12.25
N ASP A 59 8.33 -3.76 -13.33
CA ASP A 59 8.40 -2.94 -14.55
C ASP A 59 7.05 -2.82 -15.27
N ASP A 60 6.21 -3.85 -15.14
CA ASP A 60 4.87 -3.94 -15.70
C ASP A 60 3.76 -3.58 -14.70
N VAL A 61 4.06 -2.81 -13.67
CA VAL A 61 3.11 -2.45 -12.61
C VAL A 61 1.81 -1.89 -13.17
N ALA A 62 0.67 -2.43 -12.68
CA ALA A 62 -0.64 -1.83 -12.91
C ALA A 62 -0.98 -0.81 -11.82
N ASN A 63 -1.71 0.23 -12.19
CA ASN A 63 -2.15 1.27 -11.27
C ASN A 63 -3.59 1.69 -11.55
N GLN A 64 -4.49 1.38 -10.62
CA GLN A 64 -5.92 1.64 -10.72
C GLN A 64 -6.34 2.69 -9.66
N HIS A 65 -7.17 3.66 -10.03
CA HIS A 65 -7.73 4.68 -9.14
C HIS A 65 -9.26 4.66 -9.19
N LEU A 66 -9.88 3.90 -8.32
CA LEU A 66 -11.33 3.77 -8.28
C LEU A 66 -12.01 4.95 -7.57
N PRO A 67 -13.11 5.47 -8.09
CA PRO A 67 -13.85 5.01 -9.29
C PRO A 67 -13.40 5.64 -10.62
N TYR A 68 -12.34 6.44 -10.65
CA TYR A 68 -11.99 7.31 -11.78
C TYR A 68 -11.26 6.57 -12.92
N GLN A 69 -10.36 5.67 -12.59
CA GLN A 69 -9.60 4.85 -13.52
C GLN A 69 -9.76 3.38 -13.11
N THR A 70 -10.47 2.61 -13.93
CA THR A 70 -10.86 1.23 -13.62
C THR A 70 -9.96 0.17 -14.26
N ASP A 71 -9.07 0.57 -15.16
CA ASP A 71 -8.14 -0.33 -15.82
C ASP A 71 -7.02 -0.75 -14.85
N ASP A 72 -6.85 -2.04 -14.67
CA ASP A 72 -5.82 -2.68 -13.85
C ASP A 72 -4.91 -3.61 -14.69
N SER A 73 -4.88 -3.42 -16.00
CA SER A 73 -4.02 -4.18 -16.89
C SER A 73 -2.55 -3.92 -16.59
N ARG A 74 -1.75 -4.98 -16.56
CA ARG A 74 -0.29 -4.91 -16.45
C ARG A 74 0.29 -4.81 -17.87
N GLU A 75 0.90 -3.68 -18.18
CA GLU A 75 1.54 -3.43 -19.45
C GLU A 75 3.08 -3.48 -19.31
N PRO A 76 3.82 -3.98 -20.30
CA PRO A 76 5.28 -4.15 -20.20
C PRO A 76 6.05 -2.87 -19.84
N ASP A 77 5.47 -1.69 -20.11
CA ASP A 77 6.03 -0.37 -19.81
C ASP A 77 5.27 0.37 -18.69
N GLY A 78 4.49 -0.35 -17.86
CA GLY A 78 3.63 0.22 -16.81
C GLY A 78 4.37 1.18 -15.88
N LYS A 79 5.57 0.81 -15.41
CA LYS A 79 6.43 1.69 -14.59
C LYS A 79 6.87 2.95 -15.35
N ALA A 80 7.18 2.84 -16.65
CA ALA A 80 7.57 3.99 -17.47
C ALA A 80 6.38 4.93 -17.67
N MET A 81 5.19 4.40 -17.89
CA MET A 81 3.94 5.19 -17.97
C MET A 81 3.64 5.90 -16.65
N MET A 82 3.77 5.19 -15.52
CA MET A 82 3.60 5.78 -14.18
C MET A 82 4.62 6.90 -13.93
N ARG A 83 5.90 6.68 -14.25
CA ARG A 83 6.96 7.72 -14.16
C ARG A 83 6.55 8.98 -14.92
N LYS A 84 6.11 8.85 -16.17
CA LYS A 84 5.68 9.98 -16.99
C LYS A 84 4.50 10.72 -16.35
N GLY A 85 3.49 10.00 -15.89
CA GLY A 85 2.32 10.60 -15.24
C GLY A 85 2.70 11.32 -13.94
N MET A 86 3.46 10.69 -13.06
CA MET A 86 3.84 11.28 -11.78
C MET A 86 4.80 12.46 -11.93
N THR A 87 5.73 12.43 -12.89
CA THR A 87 6.63 13.56 -13.18
C THR A 87 5.85 14.83 -13.48
N PHE A 88 4.71 14.71 -14.15
CA PHE A 88 3.86 15.86 -14.49
C PHE A 88 3.26 16.54 -13.24
N TYR A 89 3.07 15.81 -12.15
CA TYR A 89 2.49 16.31 -10.91
C TYR A 89 3.52 16.67 -9.83
N LEU A 90 4.81 16.42 -10.07
CA LEU A 90 5.86 16.78 -9.11
C LEU A 90 5.85 18.28 -8.81
N GLY A 91 5.85 18.63 -7.52
CA GLY A 91 5.81 20.02 -7.07
C GLY A 91 4.48 20.75 -7.26
N ALA A 92 3.40 20.05 -7.67
CA ALA A 92 2.06 20.64 -7.79
C ALA A 92 1.46 21.03 -6.42
N HIS A 93 1.86 20.35 -5.35
CA HIS A 93 1.41 20.67 -4.00
C HIS A 93 2.25 21.80 -3.38
N THR A 94 1.59 22.71 -2.70
CA THR A 94 2.21 23.72 -1.81
C THR A 94 2.22 23.25 -0.35
N GLU A 95 1.31 22.33 -0.01
CA GLU A 95 1.23 21.65 1.28
C GLU A 95 0.73 20.22 1.05
N TYR A 96 1.36 19.25 1.71
CA TYR A 96 0.91 17.87 1.74
C TYR A 96 1.21 17.23 3.09
N GLN A 97 0.19 16.65 3.71
CA GLN A 97 0.32 15.92 4.97
C GLN A 97 -0.47 14.62 4.83
N ALA A 98 0.11 13.53 5.29
CA ALA A 98 -0.57 12.24 5.33
C ALA A 98 -0.36 11.54 6.68
N ASN A 99 -1.39 10.82 7.12
CA ASN A 99 -1.38 10.06 8.35
C ASN A 99 -1.84 8.62 8.07
N LEU A 100 -0.94 7.67 8.29
CA LEU A 100 -1.24 6.24 8.17
C LEU A 100 -2.14 5.83 9.33
N LEU A 101 -3.31 5.28 9.01
CA LEU A 101 -4.31 4.85 9.98
C LEU A 101 -4.17 3.37 10.30
N ASP A 102 -4.15 2.54 9.26
CA ASP A 102 -4.13 1.09 9.37
C ASP A 102 -3.21 0.48 8.31
N THR A 103 -2.58 -0.64 8.66
CA THR A 103 -1.86 -1.50 7.72
C THR A 103 -2.32 -2.94 7.96
N PHE A 104 -2.72 -3.62 6.91
CA PHE A 104 -3.12 -5.00 6.93
C PHE A 104 -2.30 -5.80 5.92
N ILE A 105 -1.67 -6.89 6.38
CA ILE A 105 -0.86 -7.79 5.54
C ILE A 105 -1.58 -9.13 5.43
N PHE A 106 -1.82 -9.56 4.21
CA PHE A 106 -2.53 -10.79 3.92
C PHE A 106 -1.65 -11.78 3.14
N ASN A 107 -1.32 -12.88 3.74
CA ASN A 107 -0.35 -13.86 3.24
C ASN A 107 1.02 -13.21 2.95
N ASP A 108 1.68 -13.68 1.88
CA ASP A 108 2.94 -13.11 1.38
C ASP A 108 2.72 -12.39 0.05
N SER A 109 1.46 -12.01 -0.26
CA SER A 109 1.06 -11.52 -1.58
C SER A 109 0.26 -10.23 -1.60
N ALA A 110 -0.24 -9.74 -0.45
CA ALA A 110 -1.04 -8.53 -0.43
C ALA A 110 -0.84 -7.68 0.82
N ILE A 111 -0.89 -6.36 0.63
CA ILE A 111 -0.85 -5.34 1.67
C ILE A 111 -2.00 -4.37 1.43
N ALA A 112 -2.76 -4.03 2.47
CA ALA A 112 -3.69 -2.90 2.41
C ALA A 112 -3.22 -1.82 3.39
N LEU A 113 -3.18 -0.57 2.91
CA LEU A 113 -2.86 0.60 3.72
C LEU A 113 -4.04 1.56 3.67
N ARG A 114 -4.51 2.00 4.83
CA ARG A 114 -5.52 3.05 4.93
C ARG A 114 -4.91 4.29 5.57
N TYR A 115 -5.11 5.44 4.94
CA TYR A 115 -4.53 6.69 5.41
C TYR A 115 -5.43 7.88 5.06
N THR A 116 -5.31 8.94 5.85
CA THR A 116 -5.86 10.26 5.50
C THR A 116 -4.74 11.11 4.91
N HIS A 117 -5.10 12.00 3.97
CA HIS A 117 -4.20 13.04 3.54
C HIS A 117 -4.94 14.37 3.37
N HIS A 118 -4.22 15.45 3.62
CA HIS A 118 -4.59 16.82 3.31
C HIS A 118 -3.61 17.38 2.30
N ALA A 119 -4.11 17.97 1.23
CA ALA A 119 -3.30 18.53 0.17
C ALA A 119 -3.81 19.93 -0.21
N LYS A 120 -2.87 20.86 -0.44
CA LYS A 120 -3.09 22.15 -1.10
C LYS A 120 -2.13 22.26 -2.27
N GLY A 121 -2.54 22.94 -3.32
CA GLY A 121 -1.68 23.14 -4.46
C GLY A 121 -2.34 23.81 -5.62
N ILE A 122 -1.66 23.74 -6.77
CA ILE A 122 -2.16 24.25 -8.05
C ILE A 122 -2.20 23.08 -9.03
N HIS A 123 -3.38 22.77 -9.54
CA HIS A 123 -3.54 21.67 -10.49
C HIS A 123 -2.80 21.99 -11.79
N PRO A 124 -1.83 21.17 -12.22
CA PRO A 124 -0.91 21.54 -13.30
C PRO A 124 -1.59 21.67 -14.69
N GLN A 125 -2.73 20.99 -14.90
CA GLN A 125 -3.43 21.07 -16.20
C GLN A 125 -4.26 22.36 -16.37
N ASN A 126 -4.97 22.80 -15.32
CA ASN A 126 -5.94 23.88 -15.41
C ASN A 126 -5.61 25.10 -14.57
N GLN A 127 -4.48 25.06 -13.83
CA GLN A 127 -3.97 26.12 -12.96
C GLN A 127 -4.97 26.54 -11.85
N GLN A 128 -5.89 25.67 -11.49
CA GLN A 128 -6.83 25.92 -10.39
C GLN A 128 -6.19 25.59 -9.05
N GLU A 129 -6.47 26.42 -8.05
CA GLU A 129 -6.15 26.08 -6.67
C GLU A 129 -6.99 24.90 -6.22
N ILE A 130 -6.33 23.95 -5.55
CA ILE A 130 -6.94 22.78 -4.95
C ILE A 130 -6.64 22.75 -3.45
N GLU A 131 -7.66 22.43 -2.67
CA GLU A 131 -7.52 22.08 -1.26
C GLU A 131 -8.53 20.99 -0.94
N TYR A 132 -8.05 19.86 -0.42
CA TYR A 132 -8.94 18.76 -0.05
C TYR A 132 -8.32 17.88 1.04
N THR A 133 -9.20 17.18 1.75
CA THR A 133 -8.85 16.11 2.68
C THR A 133 -9.62 14.86 2.26
N GLN A 134 -8.93 13.74 2.17
CA GLN A 134 -9.53 12.46 1.78
C GLN A 134 -9.00 11.32 2.65
N THR A 135 -9.81 10.28 2.79
CA THR A 135 -9.37 8.96 3.25
C THR A 135 -9.15 8.07 2.03
N ILE A 136 -8.01 7.42 1.98
CA ILE A 136 -7.60 6.54 0.89
C ILE A 136 -7.33 5.15 1.46
N MET A 137 -7.66 4.13 0.68
CA MET A 137 -7.14 2.78 0.89
C MET A 137 -6.39 2.33 -0.36
N ASP A 138 -5.10 2.06 -0.21
CA ASP A 138 -4.31 1.40 -1.24
C ASP A 138 -4.25 -0.09 -0.93
N VAL A 139 -4.55 -0.93 -1.93
CA VAL A 139 -4.33 -2.38 -1.90
C VAL A 139 -3.23 -2.71 -2.89
N LEU A 140 -2.17 -3.32 -2.38
CA LEU A 140 -0.96 -3.66 -3.12
C LEU A 140 -0.92 -5.17 -3.32
N GLU A 141 -0.70 -5.64 -4.55
CA GLU A 141 -0.37 -7.04 -4.84
C GLU A 141 1.14 -7.16 -5.01
N ILE A 142 1.71 -8.18 -4.35
CA ILE A 142 3.16 -8.37 -4.26
C ILE A 142 3.59 -9.57 -5.08
N GLU A 143 4.61 -9.39 -5.88
CA GLU A 143 5.26 -10.40 -6.69
C GLU A 143 6.78 -10.28 -6.54
N ASP A 144 7.44 -11.35 -6.12
CA ASP A 144 8.90 -11.42 -5.90
C ASP A 144 9.47 -10.26 -5.05
N GLY A 145 8.72 -9.84 -4.03
CA GLY A 145 9.11 -8.77 -3.11
C GLY A 145 8.88 -7.35 -3.64
N ASN A 146 8.34 -7.19 -4.85
CA ASN A 146 7.98 -5.90 -5.44
C ASN A 146 6.46 -5.75 -5.57
N ILE A 147 6.01 -4.53 -5.73
CA ILE A 147 4.59 -4.19 -5.92
C ILE A 147 4.27 -4.33 -7.42
N ALA A 148 3.38 -5.27 -7.74
CA ALA A 148 2.95 -5.55 -9.12
C ALA A 148 1.63 -4.85 -9.49
N VAL A 149 0.75 -4.59 -8.50
CA VAL A 149 -0.51 -3.88 -8.72
C VAL A 149 -0.77 -2.94 -7.56
N ILE A 150 -1.21 -1.74 -7.86
CA ILE A 150 -1.71 -0.75 -6.89
C ILE A 150 -3.18 -0.50 -7.21
N ARG A 151 -4.09 -0.80 -6.28
CA ARG A 151 -5.50 -0.42 -6.36
C ARG A 151 -5.79 0.64 -5.32
N LYS A 152 -6.09 1.84 -5.78
CA LYS A 152 -6.40 2.98 -4.93
C LYS A 152 -7.90 3.22 -4.87
N TYR A 153 -8.45 3.23 -3.65
CA TYR A 153 -9.86 3.48 -3.36
C TYR A 153 -10.00 4.82 -2.64
N HIS A 154 -10.86 5.67 -3.16
CA HIS A 154 -11.16 6.98 -2.60
C HIS A 154 -12.48 6.93 -1.83
N GLU A 155 -12.48 7.46 -0.58
CA GLU A 155 -13.67 7.62 0.25
C GLU A 155 -14.37 8.96 0.00
#